data_a10625c9b7dc33a135b33715abe407fb
#
_entry.id   a10625c9b7dc33a135b33715abe407fb
#
_cell.length_a   1.000
_cell.length_b   1.000
_cell.length_c   1.000
_cell.angle_alpha   90.00
_cell.angle_beta   90.00
_cell.angle_gamma   90.00
#
_symmetry.space_group_name_H-M   'P 1'
#
loop_
_entity.id
_entity.type
_entity.pdbx_description
1 polymer ?
#
loop_
_entity_poly.entity_id
_entity_poly.type
_entity_poly.pdbx_seq_one_letter_code
_entity_poly.pdbx_strand_id
1 'polypeptide(L)' 'MIKVYMGNNVKRTEDILDENTTLRTALEDAGVNYTIGMMNLDGSPLGPGDLDKTFADFGITEKCYLLNVVKADNAAA' A
#
# COMPACT_ATOMS: atom_id res chain seq x y z
N MET A 1 -3.14 -16.21 -5.14
CA MET A 1 -2.09 -15.50 -4.39
C MET A 1 -1.46 -14.45 -5.28
N ILE A 2 -1.19 -13.30 -4.71
CA ILE A 2 -0.56 -12.21 -5.43
C ILE A 2 0.70 -11.78 -4.71
N LYS A 3 1.60 -11.15 -5.44
CA LYS A 3 2.84 -10.59 -4.88
C LYS A 3 2.62 -9.09 -4.66
N VAL A 4 2.84 -8.65 -3.43
CA VAL A 4 2.62 -7.25 -3.07
C VAL A 4 3.91 -6.65 -2.57
N TYR A 5 4.34 -5.58 -3.21
CA TYR A 5 5.49 -4.80 -2.78
C TYR A 5 4.96 -3.64 -1.94
N MET A 6 5.30 -3.64 -0.65
CA MET A 6 4.81 -2.64 0.28
C MET A 6 5.96 -1.89 0.92
N GLY A 7 5.68 -0.67 1.34
CA GLY A 7 6.68 0.12 2.02
C GLY A 7 6.56 1.58 1.69
N ASN A 8 7.68 2.28 1.83
CA ASN A 8 7.76 3.69 1.53
C ASN A 8 8.93 3.92 0.57
N ASN A 9 9.27 5.19 0.35
CA ASN A 9 10.36 5.51 -0.57
C ASN A 9 11.75 5.20 -0.01
N VAL A 10 11.82 4.75 1.25
CA VAL A 10 13.08 4.40 1.88
C VAL A 10 13.26 2.89 1.97
N LYS A 11 12.19 2.17 2.31
CA LYS A 11 12.28 0.74 2.55
C LYS A 11 11.05 0.04 1.98
N ARG A 12 11.28 -1.06 1.29
CA ARG A 12 10.20 -1.86 0.71
C ARG A 12 10.34 -3.32 1.12
N THR A 13 9.19 -3.98 1.24
CA THR A 13 9.12 -5.41 1.50
C THR A 13 8.27 -6.07 0.42
N GLU A 14 8.47 -7.35 0.24
CA GLU A 14 7.74 -8.14 -0.74
C GLU A 14 7.02 -9.28 -0.01
N ASP A 15 5.72 -9.37 -0.20
CA ASP A 15 4.91 -10.41 0.43
C ASP A 15 4.03 -11.10 -0.59
N ILE A 16 3.75 -12.38 -0.32
CA ILE A 16 2.78 -13.15 -1.10
C ILE A 16 1.52 -13.22 -0.28
N LEU A 17 0.43 -12.70 -0.81
CA LEU A 17 -0.82 -12.56 -0.08
C LEU A 17 -1.99 -13.10 -0.88
N ASP A 18 -3.07 -13.43 -0.17
CA ASP A 18 -4.33 -13.76 -0.80
C ASP A 18 -4.94 -12.47 -1.34
N GLU A 19 -5.47 -12.52 -2.54
CA GLU A 19 -6.08 -11.34 -3.15
C GLU A 19 -7.33 -10.87 -2.42
N ASN A 20 -7.89 -11.68 -1.55
CA ASN A 20 -9.01 -11.28 -0.71
C ASN A 20 -8.60 -10.61 0.58
N THR A 21 -7.31 -10.41 0.79
CA THR A 21 -6.80 -9.65 1.93
C THR A 21 -7.07 -8.16 1.71
N THR A 22 -7.49 -7.47 2.76
CA THR A 22 -7.67 -6.02 2.65
C THR A 22 -6.32 -5.33 2.63
N LEU A 23 -6.28 -4.16 2.02
CA LEU A 23 -5.05 -3.38 1.97
C LEU A 23 -4.56 -3.03 3.37
N ARG A 24 -5.50 -2.69 4.25
CA ARG A 24 -5.15 -2.35 5.64
C ARG A 24 -4.47 -3.51 6.34
N THR A 25 -5.03 -4.72 6.25
CA THR A 25 -4.44 -5.89 6.90
C THR A 25 -3.05 -6.16 6.36
N ALA A 26 -2.87 -6.04 5.06
CA ALA A 26 -1.56 -6.26 4.45
C ALA A 26 -0.54 -5.26 4.98
N LEU A 27 -0.92 -3.99 5.10
CA LEU A 27 -0.02 -2.95 5.58
C LEU A 27 0.31 -3.15 7.05
N GLU A 28 -0.67 -3.55 7.86
CA GLU A 28 -0.43 -3.80 9.27
C GLU A 28 0.51 -4.97 9.47
N ASP A 29 0.31 -6.03 8.72
CA ASP A 29 1.18 -7.20 8.80
C ASP A 29 2.61 -6.89 8.35
N ALA A 30 2.76 -6.00 7.40
CA ALA A 30 4.07 -5.60 6.90
C ALA A 30 4.74 -4.54 7.78
N GLY A 31 4.02 -3.99 8.74
CA GLY A 31 4.55 -2.96 9.60
C GLY A 31 4.65 -1.60 8.93
N VAL A 32 3.87 -1.36 7.89
CA VAL A 32 3.87 -0.09 7.18
C VAL A 32 2.87 0.85 7.85
N ASN A 33 3.33 2.04 8.21
CA ASN A 33 2.47 3.03 8.84
C ASN A 33 1.69 3.77 7.75
N TYR A 34 0.43 3.41 7.59
CA TYR A 34 -0.44 4.01 6.57
C TYR A 34 -1.21 5.22 7.10
N THR A 35 -0.98 5.61 8.34
CA THR A 35 -1.69 6.75 8.93
C THR A 35 -1.03 8.08 8.61
N ILE A 36 0.17 8.06 8.08
CA ILE A 36 0.90 9.27 7.68
C ILE A 36 1.16 9.20 6.18
N GLY A 37 1.27 10.38 5.57
CA GLY A 37 1.50 10.45 4.15
C GLY A 37 0.31 9.96 3.35
N MET A 38 0.57 9.51 2.15
CA MET A 38 -0.47 9.06 1.23
C MET A 38 -0.11 7.69 0.69
N MET A 39 -1.09 6.79 0.69
CA MET A 39 -0.89 5.47 0.11
C MET A 39 -1.22 5.50 -1.37
N ASN A 40 -0.42 4.81 -2.16
CA ASN A 40 -0.63 4.67 -3.59
C ASN A 40 -0.62 3.20 -3.96
N LEU A 41 -1.54 2.81 -4.83
CA LEU A 41 -1.61 1.46 -5.37
C LEU A 41 -1.29 1.56 -6.85
N ASP A 42 -0.14 0.99 -7.24
CA ASP A 42 0.35 1.04 -8.62
C ASP A 42 0.40 2.47 -9.17
N GLY A 43 0.78 3.40 -8.30
CA GLY A 43 0.91 4.79 -8.71
C GLY A 43 -0.35 5.62 -8.59
N SER A 44 -1.48 5.00 -8.23
CA SER A 44 -2.74 5.72 -8.07
C SER A 44 -3.00 6.03 -6.60
N PRO A 45 -3.29 7.28 -6.25
CA PRO A 45 -3.54 7.62 -4.85
C PRO A 45 -4.82 6.96 -4.34
N LEU A 46 -4.77 6.52 -3.08
CA LEU A 46 -5.90 5.86 -2.44
C LEU A 46 -6.66 6.84 -1.55
N GLY A 47 -7.97 6.70 -1.53
CA GLY A 47 -8.82 7.49 -0.66
C GLY A 47 -8.99 6.87 0.71
N PRO A 48 -9.71 7.58 1.61
CA PRO A 48 -9.84 7.13 3.01
C PRO A 48 -10.52 5.78 3.18
N GLY A 49 -11.42 5.41 2.29
CA GLY A 49 -12.13 4.13 2.41
C GLY A 49 -11.49 2.99 1.63
N ASP A 50 -10.45 3.28 0.86
CA ASP A 50 -9.89 2.27 -0.04
C ASP A 50 -9.09 1.21 0.70
N LEU A 51 -8.57 1.50 1.88
CA LEU A 51 -7.81 0.53 2.65
C LEU A 51 -8.68 -0.60 3.19
N ASP A 52 -9.97 -0.42 3.23
CA ASP A 52 -10.89 -1.47 3.65
C ASP A 52 -11.29 -2.40 2.51
N LYS A 53 -10.86 -2.09 1.31
CA LYS A 53 -11.11 -2.94 0.14
C LYS A 53 -9.99 -3.97 -0.01
N THR A 54 -10.29 -5.03 -0.74
CA THR A 54 -9.30 -6.07 -0.99
C THR A 54 -8.54 -5.79 -2.28
N PHE A 55 -7.44 -6.51 -2.46
CA PHE A 55 -6.69 -6.41 -3.73
C PHE A 55 -7.56 -6.86 -4.90
N ALA A 56 -8.41 -7.85 -4.67
CA ALA A 56 -9.33 -8.31 -5.72
C ALA A 56 -10.31 -7.21 -6.12
N ASP A 57 -10.72 -6.38 -5.18
CA ASP A 57 -11.61 -5.26 -5.47
C ASP A 57 -10.97 -4.25 -6.43
N PHE A 58 -9.66 -4.20 -6.45
CA PHE A 58 -8.92 -3.34 -7.38
C PHE A 58 -8.50 -4.06 -8.65
N GLY A 59 -8.90 -5.32 -8.80
CA GLY A 59 -8.57 -6.08 -9.99
C GLY A 59 -7.14 -6.60 -10.02
N ILE A 60 -6.48 -6.69 -8.88
CA ILE A 60 -5.11 -7.19 -8.81
C ILE A 60 -5.13 -8.71 -8.89
N THR A 61 -4.44 -9.26 -9.88
CA THR A 61 -4.44 -10.71 -10.11
C THR A 61 -3.06 -11.34 -10.02
N GLU A 62 -1.99 -10.57 -10.15
CA GLU A 62 -0.63 -11.09 -10.14
C GLU A 62 0.26 -10.39 -9.14
N LYS A 63 0.51 -9.10 -9.36
CA LYS A 63 1.36 -8.32 -8.47
C LYS A 63 0.93 -6.87 -8.46
N CYS A 64 1.33 -6.16 -7.42
CA CYS A 64 1.07 -4.73 -7.34
C CYS A 64 2.09 -4.08 -6.40
N TYR A 65 2.13 -2.76 -6.46
CA TYR A 65 2.96 -1.95 -5.59
C TYR A 65 2.06 -1.10 -4.71
N LEU A 66 2.12 -1.34 -3.39
CA LEU A 66 1.34 -0.59 -2.43
C LEU A 66 2.31 0.21 -1.58
N LEU A 67 2.49 1.47 -1.95
CA LEU A 67 3.56 2.29 -1.42
C LEU A 67 3.02 3.47 -0.63
N ASN A 68 3.70 3.78 0.46
CA ASN A 68 3.41 4.96 1.26
C ASN A 68 4.35 6.08 0.82
N VAL A 69 3.78 7.19 0.44
CA VAL A 69 4.54 8.37 0.06
C VAL A 69 4.36 9.42 1.14
N VAL A 70 5.46 9.68 1.85
CA VAL A 70 5.46 10.69 2.89
C VAL A 70 6.12 11.93 2.34
N LYS A 71 5.36 13.01 2.28
CA LYS A 71 5.86 14.25 1.76
C LYS A 71 6.85 14.85 2.76
N ALA A 72 7.99 15.26 2.28
CA ALA A 72 8.99 15.87 3.14
C ALA A 72 8.50 17.23 3.60
N ASP A 73 8.45 17.41 4.92
CA ASP A 73 7.96 18.67 5.48
C ASP A 73 8.82 19.85 5.10
N ASN A 74 10.09 19.62 5.06
CA ASN A 74 11.03 20.68 4.78
C ASN A 74 10.92 21.17 3.35
N ALA A 75 10.18 20.47 2.53
CA ALA A 75 9.96 20.96 1.18
C ALA A 75 9.29 22.33 1.21
N ALA A 76 8.60 22.62 2.27
CA ALA A 76 7.97 23.90 2.43
C ALA A 76 8.97 25.01 2.73
N ALA A 77 10.11 24.65 3.17
CA ALA A 77 11.11 25.64 3.53
C ALA A 77 11.66 26.32 2.31
#